data_bdd6693d1b586d4f985e2e7fae31eb15
#
_entry.id   bdd6693d1b586d4f985e2e7fae31eb15
#
_cell.length_a   1.000
_cell.length_b   1.000
_cell.length_c   1.000
_cell.angle_alpha   90.00
_cell.angle_beta   90.00
_cell.angle_gamma   90.00
#
_symmetry.space_group_name_H-M   'P 1'
#
loop_
_entity.id
_entity.type
_entity.pdbx_description
1 polymer ?
#
loop_
_entity_poly.entity_id
_entity_poly.type
_entity_poly.pdbx_seq_one_letter_code
_entity_poly.pdbx_strand_id
1 'polypeptide(L)'
;MTQSSNSQFAVLSNGLIIKFSNIVGIQPNTSDKDEFYVHTVTSQYYKINKNDYEYLKKCLSSSEFYTFVSGLIVRNDYVIGIQATDKDDEYYVHTTTPQYYKINKSDYSQFIGNNFKFNTSDPVETL
;
A
#
# COMPACT_ATOMS: atom_id res chain seq x y z
N MET A 1 8.55 7.58 27.29
CA MET A 1 8.34 8.14 26.74
C MET A 1 7.73 7.88 25.75
N THR A 2 7.10 7.98 25.37
CA THR A 2 6.47 7.71 24.48
C THR A 2 6.96 8.03 23.39
N GLN A 3 7.78 7.96 23.21
CA GLN A 3 8.33 8.25 22.21
C GLN A 3 8.06 7.62 21.08
N SER A 4 7.54 6.51 21.05
CA SER A 4 7.27 5.84 19.81
C SER A 4 6.42 6.68 18.92
N SER A 5 5.53 7.47 19.42
CA SER A 5 4.70 8.31 18.59
C SER A 5 5.50 9.37 17.85
N ASN A 6 6.74 9.64 18.30
CA ASN A 6 7.57 10.59 17.65
C ASN A 6 8.69 9.96 16.85
N SER A 7 8.69 8.64 16.79
CA SER A 7 9.74 7.96 16.06
C SER A 7 9.58 8.16 14.59
N GLN A 8 10.65 8.42 13.92
CA GLN A 8 10.65 8.54 12.47
C GLN A 8 11.11 7.26 11.79
N PHE A 9 11.66 6.35 12.56
CA PHE A 9 12.26 5.14 11.99
C PHE A 9 11.72 3.88 12.63
N ALA A 10 11.67 2.82 11.88
CA ALA A 10 11.39 1.48 12.40
C ALA A 10 12.65 0.66 12.32
N VAL A 11 12.90 -0.13 13.36
CA VAL A 11 14.01 -1.08 13.37
C VAL A 11 13.40 -2.46 13.26
N LEU A 12 13.76 -3.18 12.21
CA LEU A 12 13.17 -4.47 11.93
C LEU A 12 14.05 -5.60 12.42
N SER A 13 13.49 -6.81 12.43
CA SER A 13 14.16 -7.95 13.05
C SER A 13 15.46 -8.33 12.36
N ASN A 14 15.58 -8.00 11.07
CA ASN A 14 16.79 -8.32 10.33
C ASN A 14 17.84 -7.20 10.42
N GLY A 15 17.59 -6.21 11.28
CA GLY A 15 18.52 -5.12 11.45
C GLY A 15 18.28 -3.94 10.52
N LEU A 16 17.34 -4.05 9.62
CA LEU A 16 17.01 -2.94 8.73
C LEU A 16 16.39 -1.81 9.52
N ILE A 17 16.84 -0.61 9.28
CA ILE A 17 16.24 0.59 9.85
C ILE A 17 15.65 1.36 8.69
N ILE A 18 14.36 1.65 8.75
CA ILE A 18 13.70 2.33 7.66
C ILE A 18 12.92 3.53 8.17
N LYS A 19 13.00 4.61 7.42
CA LYS A 19 12.30 5.84 7.80
C LYS A 19 10.87 5.77 7.29
N PHE A 20 9.91 6.01 8.18
CA PHE A 20 8.50 5.88 7.82
C PHE A 20 8.12 6.78 6.64
N SER A 21 8.64 8.00 6.61
CA SER A 21 8.26 8.93 5.56
C SER A 21 8.75 8.52 4.18
N ASN A 22 9.68 7.56 4.13
CA ASN A 22 10.18 7.07 2.84
C ASN A 22 9.43 5.87 2.31
N ILE A 23 8.49 5.32 3.07
CA ILE A 23 7.76 4.13 2.63
C ILE A 23 6.65 4.55 1.68
N VAL A 24 6.65 3.96 0.48
CA VAL A 24 5.59 4.16 -0.49
C VAL A 24 4.55 3.06 -0.33
N GLY A 25 5.00 1.84 -0.14
CA GLY A 25 4.08 0.73 0.00
C GLY A 25 4.78 -0.52 0.46
N ILE A 26 3.99 -1.49 0.91
CA ILE A 26 4.49 -2.80 1.31
C ILE A 26 3.68 -3.84 0.55
N GLN A 27 4.38 -4.63 -0.23
CA GLN A 27 3.77 -5.55 -1.17
C GLN A 27 4.00 -6.99 -0.76
N PRO A 28 2.95 -7.82 -0.66
CA PRO A 28 3.14 -9.24 -0.40
C PRO A 28 3.78 -9.92 -1.59
N ASN A 29 4.60 -10.93 -1.31
CA ASN A 29 5.14 -11.78 -2.35
C ASN A 29 4.10 -12.86 -2.64
N THR A 30 3.66 -12.98 -3.88
CA THR A 30 2.61 -13.92 -4.23
C THR A 30 3.08 -15.37 -4.17
N SER A 31 4.39 -15.59 -4.20
CA SER A 31 4.94 -16.93 -4.17
C SER A 31 5.33 -17.40 -2.78
N ASP A 32 5.45 -16.48 -1.82
CA ASP A 32 5.91 -16.84 -0.49
C ASP A 32 5.14 -15.98 0.51
N LYS A 33 4.30 -16.62 1.30
CA LYS A 33 3.42 -15.90 2.22
C LYS A 33 4.16 -15.21 3.35
N ASP A 34 5.40 -15.59 3.62
CA ASP A 34 6.15 -15.01 4.70
C ASP A 34 7.07 -13.90 4.23
N GLU A 35 6.98 -13.52 2.97
CA GLU A 35 7.89 -12.56 2.39
C GLU A 35 7.14 -11.36 1.86
N PHE A 36 7.64 -10.18 2.18
CA PHE A 36 7.02 -8.93 1.76
C PHE A 36 8.11 -7.98 1.29
N TYR A 37 7.74 -7.02 0.48
CA TYR A 37 8.70 -6.03 -0.02
C TYR A 37 8.26 -4.63 0.38
N VAL A 38 9.16 -3.90 1.05
CA VAL A 38 8.91 -2.50 1.39
C VAL A 38 9.52 -1.67 0.28
N HIS A 39 8.68 -0.89 -0.39
CA HIS A 39 9.13 0.00 -1.46
C HIS A 39 9.26 1.41 -0.92
N THR A 40 10.30 2.10 -1.35
CA THR A 40 10.58 3.44 -0.85
C THR A 40 10.43 4.47 -1.95
N VAL A 41 10.52 5.74 -1.58
CA VAL A 41 10.36 6.83 -2.54
C VAL A 41 11.45 6.85 -3.59
N THR A 42 12.54 6.14 -3.35
CA THR A 42 13.57 5.94 -4.37
C THR A 42 13.29 4.60 -5.02
N SER A 43 14.18 4.13 -5.85
CA SER A 43 14.01 2.82 -6.46
C SER A 43 14.33 1.67 -5.51
N GLN A 44 14.78 1.97 -4.32
CA GLN A 44 15.16 0.93 -3.37
C GLN A 44 13.96 0.22 -2.81
N TYR A 45 14.10 -1.09 -2.61
CA TYR A 45 13.10 -1.84 -1.87
C TYR A 45 13.82 -2.85 -1.00
N TYR A 46 13.13 -3.32 0.03
CA TYR A 46 13.73 -4.22 1.01
C TYR A 46 12.80 -5.39 1.28
N LYS A 47 13.39 -6.57 1.38
CA LYS A 47 12.60 -7.76 1.70
C LYS A 47 12.49 -7.90 3.20
N ILE A 48 11.30 -8.16 3.69
CA ILE A 48 11.05 -8.34 5.11
C ILE A 48 10.20 -9.60 5.31
N ASN A 49 10.16 -10.10 6.53
CA ASN A 49 9.36 -11.27 6.83
C ASN A 49 7.98 -10.84 7.35
N LYS A 50 7.14 -11.82 7.60
CA LYS A 50 5.77 -11.55 8.01
C LYS A 50 5.70 -10.84 9.35
N ASN A 51 6.56 -11.19 10.30
CA ASN A 51 6.53 -10.53 11.60
C ASN A 51 6.84 -9.04 11.48
N ASP A 52 7.81 -8.69 10.65
CA ASP A 52 8.14 -7.29 10.42
C ASP A 52 7.01 -6.59 9.67
N TYR A 53 6.36 -7.29 8.75
CA TYR A 53 5.20 -6.74 8.05
C TYR A 53 4.09 -6.40 9.04
N GLU A 54 3.78 -7.31 9.95
CA GLU A 54 2.73 -7.06 10.92
C GLU A 54 3.09 -5.91 11.85
N TYR A 55 4.37 -5.81 12.20
CA TYR A 55 4.83 -4.70 13.02
C TYR A 55 4.65 -3.37 12.29
N LEU A 56 5.10 -3.30 11.04
CA LEU A 56 4.96 -2.08 10.26
C LEU A 56 3.50 -1.73 10.07
N LYS A 57 2.67 -2.73 9.82
CA LYS A 57 1.25 -2.49 9.61
C LYS A 57 0.63 -1.81 10.81
N LYS A 58 1.07 -2.17 12.01
CA LYS A 58 0.57 -1.52 13.22
C LYS A 58 1.10 -0.11 13.37
N CYS A 59 2.30 0.14 12.88
CA CYS A 59 2.92 1.45 13.02
C CYS A 59 2.39 2.47 12.04
N LEU A 60 1.96 2.02 10.86
CA LEU A 60 1.57 2.94 9.80
C LEU A 60 0.14 3.43 10.04
N SER A 61 -0.01 4.73 9.99
CA SER A 61 -1.29 5.35 10.28
C SER A 61 -2.32 5.06 9.20
N SER A 62 -3.53 4.71 9.60
CA SER A 62 -4.59 4.46 8.63
C SER A 62 -5.03 5.74 7.93
N SER A 63 -4.67 6.91 8.45
CA SER A 63 -4.97 8.15 7.77
C SER A 63 -3.98 8.44 6.65
N GLU A 64 -2.81 7.82 6.68
CA GLU A 64 -1.79 8.03 5.66
C GLU A 64 -1.63 6.85 4.73
N PHE A 65 -2.00 5.66 5.18
CA PHE A 65 -1.83 4.45 4.38
C PHE A 65 -3.13 3.69 4.26
N TYR A 66 -3.31 3.05 3.13
CA TYR A 66 -4.46 2.19 2.92
C TYR A 66 -3.98 0.74 2.83
N THR A 67 -4.64 -0.15 3.58
CA THR A 67 -4.33 -1.57 3.55
C THR A 67 -5.42 -2.28 2.75
N PHE A 68 -5.03 -2.90 1.65
CA PHE A 68 -5.96 -3.65 0.82
C PHE A 68 -6.22 -5.03 1.42
N VAL A 69 -7.30 -5.64 1.00
CA VAL A 69 -7.67 -6.96 1.51
C VAL A 69 -6.55 -7.98 1.26
N SER A 70 -5.87 -7.86 0.15
CA SER A 70 -4.78 -8.78 -0.19
C SER A 70 -3.55 -8.61 0.68
N GLY A 71 -3.51 -7.54 1.46
CA GLY A 71 -2.35 -7.28 2.31
C GLY A 71 -1.43 -6.19 1.81
N LEU A 72 -1.65 -5.72 0.60
CA LEU A 72 -0.88 -4.59 0.06
C LEU A 72 -1.19 -3.35 0.88
N ILE A 73 -0.16 -2.61 1.28
CA ILE A 73 -0.30 -1.34 1.99
C ILE A 73 0.31 -0.27 1.10
N VAL A 74 -0.40 0.83 0.87
CA VAL A 74 0.09 1.91 0.01
C VAL A 74 -0.17 3.24 0.67
N ARG A 75 0.77 4.16 0.55
CA ARG A 75 0.62 5.52 1.07
C ARG A 75 -0.39 6.28 0.20
N ASN A 76 -1.44 6.77 0.82
CA ASN A 76 -2.54 7.40 0.10
C ASN A 76 -2.10 8.58 -0.76
N ASP A 77 -1.24 9.42 -0.21
CA ASP A 77 -0.85 10.63 -0.93
C ASP A 77 -0.05 10.34 -2.20
N TYR A 78 0.48 9.14 -2.32
CA TYR A 78 1.28 8.82 -3.50
C TYR A 78 0.48 8.11 -4.58
N VAL A 79 -0.76 7.73 -4.29
CA VAL A 79 -1.60 7.08 -5.30
C VAL A 79 -2.09 8.13 -6.27
N ILE A 80 -1.80 7.95 -7.55
CA ILE A 80 -2.28 8.87 -8.57
C ILE A 80 -3.45 8.30 -9.35
N GLY A 81 -3.68 7.00 -9.26
CA GLY A 81 -4.83 6.43 -9.94
C GLY A 81 -4.81 4.92 -9.93
N ILE A 82 -5.94 4.34 -10.26
CA ILE A 82 -6.09 2.90 -10.40
C ILE A 82 -6.62 2.63 -11.78
N GLN A 83 -5.93 1.78 -12.50
CA GLN A 83 -6.23 1.51 -13.90
C GLN A 83 -6.70 0.08 -14.08
N ALA A 84 -7.80 -0.11 -14.77
CA ALA A 84 -8.25 -1.44 -15.14
C ALA A 84 -7.38 -1.98 -16.26
N THR A 85 -7.25 -3.29 -16.33
CA THR A 85 -6.53 -3.93 -17.42
C THR A 85 -7.55 -4.67 -18.27
N ASP A 86 -7.08 -5.37 -19.29
CA ASP A 86 -7.97 -6.17 -20.12
C ASP A 86 -8.31 -7.50 -19.45
N LYS A 87 -7.82 -7.76 -18.26
CA LYS A 87 -8.15 -8.96 -17.51
C LYS A 87 -9.19 -8.61 -16.45
N ASP A 88 -10.13 -9.51 -16.23
CA ASP A 88 -11.24 -9.23 -15.33
C ASP A 88 -10.87 -8.99 -13.89
N ASP A 89 -9.82 -9.60 -13.41
CA ASP A 89 -9.50 -9.54 -12.00
C ASP A 89 -8.18 -8.85 -11.76
N GLU A 90 -7.83 -7.92 -12.63
CA GLU A 90 -6.53 -7.29 -12.53
C GLU A 90 -6.63 -5.79 -12.70
N TYR A 91 -6.07 -5.08 -11.75
CA TYR A 91 -6.02 -3.62 -11.77
C TYR A 91 -4.62 -3.20 -11.33
N TYR A 92 -4.21 -2.01 -11.71
CA TYR A 92 -2.92 -1.48 -11.28
C TYR A 92 -3.13 -0.19 -10.52
N VAL A 93 -2.49 -0.13 -9.33
CA VAL A 93 -2.44 1.10 -8.56
C VAL A 93 -1.16 1.81 -8.96
N HIS A 94 -1.29 3.00 -9.51
CA HIS A 94 -0.14 3.79 -9.93
C HIS A 94 0.18 4.83 -8.88
N THR A 95 1.45 5.09 -8.68
CA THR A 95 1.88 6.06 -7.66
C THR A 95 2.74 7.14 -8.31
N THR A 96 3.03 8.16 -7.52
CA THR A 96 3.87 9.26 -7.98
C THR A 96 5.33 8.85 -8.16
N THR A 97 5.68 7.66 -7.67
CA THR A 97 7.02 7.12 -7.87
C THR A 97 6.96 6.15 -9.04
N PRO A 98 8.07 5.54 -9.44
CA PRO A 98 8.02 4.53 -10.49
C PRO A 98 7.27 3.27 -10.12
N GLN A 99 6.91 3.11 -8.85
CA GLN A 99 6.23 1.90 -8.39
C GLN A 99 4.78 1.86 -8.83
N TYR A 100 4.32 0.66 -9.17
CA TYR A 100 2.91 0.42 -9.32
C TYR A 100 2.65 -0.98 -8.79
N TYR A 101 1.40 -1.25 -8.42
CA TYR A 101 1.06 -2.51 -7.77
C TYR A 101 -0.16 -3.13 -8.41
N LYS A 102 -0.11 -4.44 -8.59
CA LYS A 102 -1.25 -5.16 -9.13
C LYS A 102 -2.18 -5.52 -7.98
N ILE A 103 -3.47 -5.29 -8.16
CA ILE A 103 -4.47 -5.66 -7.18
C ILE A 103 -5.57 -6.42 -7.90
N ASN A 104 -6.39 -7.13 -7.13
CA ASN A 104 -7.49 -7.89 -7.70
C ASN A 104 -8.80 -7.11 -7.60
N LYS A 105 -9.86 -7.69 -8.12
CA LYS A 105 -11.15 -7.03 -8.15
C LYS A 105 -11.70 -6.77 -6.76
N SER A 106 -11.47 -7.67 -5.83
CA SER A 106 -11.91 -7.50 -4.46
C SER A 106 -11.24 -6.29 -3.81
N ASP A 107 -9.93 -6.16 -4.01
CA ASP A 107 -9.19 -5.01 -3.51
C ASP A 107 -9.72 -3.72 -4.13
N TYR A 108 -9.96 -3.75 -5.43
CA TYR A 108 -10.43 -2.59 -6.16
C TYR A 108 -11.80 -2.15 -5.64
N SER A 109 -12.71 -3.10 -5.50
CA SER A 109 -14.06 -2.78 -5.05
C SER A 109 -14.08 -2.21 -3.65
N GLN A 110 -13.25 -2.77 -2.78
CA GLN A 110 -13.21 -2.27 -1.41
C GLN A 110 -12.57 -0.90 -1.32
N PHE A 111 -11.54 -0.68 -2.11
CA PHE A 111 -10.88 0.62 -2.10
C PHE A 111 -11.85 1.72 -2.54
N ILE A 112 -12.60 1.45 -3.60
CA ILE A 112 -13.58 2.39 -4.08
C ILE A 112 -14.66 2.63 -3.05
N GLY A 113 -15.16 1.58 -2.42
CA GLY A 113 -16.20 1.72 -1.41
C GLY A 113 -15.79 2.56 -0.22
N ASN A 114 -14.49 2.54 0.10
CA ASN A 114 -14.00 3.24 1.28
C ASN A 114 -13.48 4.64 1.00
N ASN A 115 -13.08 4.91 -0.23
CA ASN A 115 -12.32 6.13 -0.51
C ASN A 115 -12.95 7.07 -1.51
N PHE A 116 -14.00 6.65 -2.20
CA PHE A 116 -14.55 7.47 -3.26
C PHE A 116 -15.99 7.80 -2.99
N LYS A 117 -16.36 8.96 -3.41
CA LYS A 117 -17.76 9.31 -3.46
C LYS A 117 -18.14 9.38 -4.89
N PHE A 118 -19.20 8.67 -5.23
CA PHE A 118 -19.65 8.70 -6.60
C PHE A 118 -20.72 9.73 -6.75
N ASN A 119 -20.75 10.35 -7.89
CA ASN A 119 -21.83 11.24 -8.22
C ASN A 119 -22.98 10.38 -8.69
N THR A 120 -23.85 10.03 -7.77
CA THR A 120 -24.91 9.10 -8.11
C THR A 120 -25.97 9.72 -8.97
N SER A 121 -25.96 11.04 -9.10
CA SER A 121 -26.91 11.62 -10.01
C SER A 121 -26.41 11.49 -11.43
N ASP A 122 -25.16 11.11 -11.68
CA ASP A 122 -24.64 11.06 -12.88
C ASP A 122 -24.29 9.93 -13.32
N PRO A 123 -24.43 9.56 -13.91
CA PRO A 123 -24.13 8.46 -14.24
C PRO A 123 -23.13 8.39 -14.73
N VAL A 124 -22.71 8.44 -14.25
CA VAL A 124 -21.75 8.17 -14.54
C VAL A 124 -21.74 7.79 -15.68
N GLU A 125 -22.54 7.71 -16.10
CA GLU A 125 -22.57 7.36 -17.14
C GLU A 125 -22.13 8.11 -17.94
N THR A 126 -22.23 8.94 -17.69
CA THR A 126 -21.89 9.74 -18.44
C THR A 126 -20.67 9.80 -18.49
N LEU A 127 -20.26 9.22 -18.24
CA LEU A 127 -19.09 9.30 -18.30
C LEU A 127 -18.67 8.74 -19.10
#